data_3ddcdbb1bca3d82bd7666e50b1b42f88
#
_entry.id   3ddcdbb1bca3d82bd7666e50b1b42f88
#
_cell.length_a   1.000
_cell.length_b   1.000
_cell.length_c   1.000
_cell.angle_alpha   90.00
_cell.angle_beta   90.00
_cell.angle_gamma   90.00
#
_symmetry.space_group_name_H-M   'P 1'
#
loop_
_entity.id
_entity.type
_entity.pdbx_description
1 polymer ?
#
loop_
_entity_poly.entity_id
_entity_poly.type
_entity_poly.pdbx_seq_one_letter_code
_entity_poly.pdbx_strand_id
1 'polypeptide(L)'
;MNINNPDIVVRHIKTKNKTRKIITYRSEDCELKTKHRRINTFLQERFIPSIFTKGYVKGRSIYDNALPHMYNDYFILLDIKDFFPHICHKQLAAKIFHEINLVKENQINKKECNYIVDCCSIGSRGLPLGFITSPILSNMYLKEFDCILYGYLKKMELNNVIYTRYADDIIISFKTDSFVEFKEIENNIVDTSKLLLSKYGLQINNRKTRAYNLDISNHVRITGINITKSE
;
A
#
# COMPACT_ATOMS: atom_id res chain seq x y z
N MET A 1 -4.30 -17.62 12.76
CA MET A 1 -4.61 -18.96 12.17
C MET A 1 -3.33 -19.80 12.04
N ASN A 2 -3.45 -21.15 12.03
CA ASN A 2 -2.30 -22.04 11.86
C ASN A 2 -2.01 -22.31 10.37
N ILE A 3 -0.73 -22.37 9.98
CA ILE A 3 -0.29 -22.70 8.61
C ILE A 3 -0.65 -24.13 8.20
N ASN A 4 -0.90 -25.01 9.17
CA ASN A 4 -1.31 -26.42 8.96
C ASN A 4 -2.83 -26.55 8.70
N ASN A 5 -3.57 -25.46 8.53
CA ASN A 5 -4.97 -25.54 8.17
C ASN A 5 -5.12 -26.29 6.83
N PRO A 6 -6.02 -27.30 6.73
CA PRO A 6 -6.17 -28.13 5.52
C PRO A 6 -6.58 -27.34 4.27
N ASP A 7 -7.21 -26.19 4.46
CA ASP A 7 -7.64 -25.31 3.36
C ASP A 7 -6.51 -24.47 2.76
N ILE A 8 -5.29 -24.54 3.33
CA ILE A 8 -4.16 -23.72 2.92
C ILE A 8 -3.16 -24.52 2.08
N VAL A 9 -2.63 -23.87 1.06
CA VAL A 9 -1.50 -24.35 0.26
C VAL A 9 -0.42 -23.30 0.21
N VAL A 10 0.81 -23.72 0.44
CA VAL A 10 2.01 -22.88 0.30
C VAL A 10 2.62 -23.13 -1.07
N ARG A 11 2.77 -22.08 -1.87
CA ARG A 11 3.42 -22.11 -3.18
C ARG A 11 4.65 -21.22 -3.17
N HIS A 12 5.68 -21.63 -3.88
CA HIS A 12 6.88 -20.84 -4.10
C HIS A 12 6.95 -20.44 -5.57
N ILE A 13 6.80 -19.15 -5.85
CA ILE A 13 6.87 -18.61 -7.21
C ILE A 13 8.27 -18.02 -7.40
N LYS A 14 9.04 -18.61 -8.32
CA LYS A 14 10.34 -18.08 -8.74
C LYS A 14 10.13 -16.95 -9.74
N THR A 15 10.63 -15.75 -9.43
CA THR A 15 10.81 -14.65 -10.38
C THR A 15 12.30 -14.55 -10.73
N LYS A 16 12.67 -13.78 -11.76
CA LYS A 16 14.08 -13.65 -12.20
C LYS A 16 15.06 -13.35 -11.04
N ASN A 17 14.62 -12.62 -10.02
CA ASN A 17 15.50 -12.13 -8.93
C ASN A 17 15.08 -12.55 -7.52
N LYS A 18 13.96 -13.22 -7.33
CA LYS A 18 13.45 -13.56 -5.97
C LYS A 18 12.48 -14.74 -6.02
N THR A 19 12.54 -15.61 -5.02
CA THR A 19 11.48 -16.57 -4.75
C THR A 19 10.49 -15.97 -3.78
N ARG A 20 9.21 -15.92 -4.15
CA ARG A 20 8.11 -15.43 -3.29
C ARG A 20 7.34 -16.62 -2.73
N LYS A 21 7.19 -16.65 -1.41
CA LYS A 21 6.28 -17.58 -0.73
C LYS A 21 4.87 -16.99 -0.81
N ILE A 22 3.96 -17.70 -1.48
CA ILE A 22 2.54 -17.35 -1.55
C ILE A 22 1.76 -18.39 -0.76
N ILE A 23 0.94 -17.92 0.16
CA ILE A 23 0.02 -18.75 0.92
C ILE A 23 -1.38 -18.46 0.39
N THR A 24 -2.03 -19.48 -0.14
CA THR A 24 -3.32 -19.36 -0.82
C THR A 24 -4.24 -20.52 -0.42
N TYR A 25 -5.44 -20.54 -0.96
CA TYR A 25 -6.45 -21.55 -0.70
C TYR A 25 -6.16 -22.83 -1.50
N ARG A 26 -6.55 -23.99 -0.94
CA ARG A 26 -6.45 -25.30 -1.61
C ARG A 26 -7.44 -25.39 -2.78
N SER A 27 -8.65 -24.90 -2.60
CA SER A 27 -9.70 -24.88 -3.63
C SER A 27 -10.53 -23.59 -3.56
N GLU A 28 -11.34 -23.36 -4.60
CA GLU A 28 -12.25 -22.23 -4.69
C GLU A 28 -13.37 -22.29 -3.63
N ASP A 29 -13.82 -23.50 -3.29
CA ASP A 29 -14.99 -23.74 -2.46
C ASP A 29 -14.65 -24.19 -1.04
N CYS A 30 -13.37 -24.10 -0.64
CA CYS A 30 -12.98 -24.44 0.73
C CYS A 30 -13.63 -23.50 1.75
N GLU A 31 -13.86 -24.01 2.97
CA GLU A 31 -14.54 -23.29 4.05
C GLU A 31 -13.84 -21.98 4.37
N LEU A 32 -12.50 -21.99 4.46
CA LEU A 32 -11.69 -20.82 4.71
C LEU A 32 -11.93 -19.71 3.69
N LYS A 33 -11.93 -20.05 2.38
CA LYS A 33 -12.14 -19.05 1.31
C LYS A 33 -13.54 -18.47 1.37
N THR A 34 -14.56 -19.32 1.64
CA THR A 34 -15.94 -18.89 1.83
C THR A 34 -16.05 -17.90 3.01
N LYS A 35 -15.40 -18.20 4.13
CA LYS A 35 -15.33 -17.31 5.28
C LYS A 35 -14.65 -15.99 4.92
N HIS A 36 -13.52 -16.04 4.20
CA HIS A 36 -12.82 -14.83 3.78
C HIS A 36 -13.62 -13.99 2.78
N ARG A 37 -14.42 -14.61 1.89
CA ARG A 37 -15.36 -13.87 1.02
C ARG A 37 -16.36 -13.05 1.84
N ARG A 38 -16.95 -13.64 2.88
CA ARG A 38 -17.88 -12.93 3.80
C ARG A 38 -17.20 -11.77 4.51
N ILE A 39 -16.00 -11.98 5.08
CA ILE A 39 -15.22 -10.92 5.72
C ILE A 39 -14.87 -9.83 4.70
N ASN A 40 -14.41 -10.20 3.50
CA ASN A 40 -14.04 -9.25 2.47
C ASN A 40 -15.22 -8.37 2.03
N THR A 41 -16.39 -8.96 1.82
CA THR A 41 -17.63 -8.23 1.51
C THR A 41 -17.99 -7.27 2.65
N PHE A 42 -17.98 -7.75 3.89
CA PHE A 42 -18.22 -6.91 5.07
C PHE A 42 -17.30 -5.69 5.15
N LEU A 43 -16.00 -5.89 4.87
CA LEU A 43 -15.02 -4.81 4.87
C LEU A 43 -15.24 -3.85 3.69
N GLN A 44 -15.51 -4.38 2.48
CA GLN A 44 -15.73 -3.56 1.28
C GLN A 44 -16.96 -2.63 1.38
N GLU A 45 -18.01 -3.07 2.06
CA GLU A 45 -19.22 -2.28 2.28
C GLU A 45 -19.02 -1.10 3.24
N ARG A 46 -17.98 -1.17 4.09
CA ARG A 46 -17.79 -0.23 5.22
C ARG A 46 -16.51 0.58 5.13
N PHE A 47 -15.53 0.12 4.37
CA PHE A 47 -14.25 0.79 4.24
C PHE A 47 -14.18 1.66 3.00
N ILE A 48 -13.91 2.94 3.21
CA ILE A 48 -13.63 3.89 2.12
C ILE A 48 -12.10 4.03 2.01
N PRO A 49 -11.48 3.53 0.93
CA PRO A 49 -10.05 3.67 0.72
C PRO A 49 -9.60 5.12 0.66
N SER A 50 -8.33 5.38 0.96
CA SER A 50 -7.71 6.68 0.71
C SER A 50 -7.84 7.05 -0.78
N ILE A 51 -8.10 8.33 -1.06
CA ILE A 51 -8.14 8.85 -2.45
C ILE A 51 -6.81 8.66 -3.18
N PHE A 52 -5.73 8.55 -2.43
CA PHE A 52 -4.37 8.35 -2.93
C PHE A 52 -4.09 6.89 -3.30
N THR A 53 -4.80 5.94 -2.69
CA THR A 53 -4.63 4.51 -2.94
C THR A 53 -5.24 4.12 -4.29
N LYS A 54 -4.44 3.53 -5.17
CA LYS A 54 -4.87 3.05 -6.50
C LYS A 54 -4.83 1.53 -6.62
N GLY A 55 -3.92 0.87 -5.89
CA GLY A 55 -3.83 -0.58 -5.85
C GLY A 55 -4.96 -1.22 -5.03
N TYR A 56 -5.51 -2.33 -5.54
CA TYR A 56 -6.55 -3.12 -4.88
C TYR A 56 -7.85 -2.37 -4.56
N VAL A 57 -8.16 -1.34 -5.32
CA VAL A 57 -9.40 -0.57 -5.23
C VAL A 57 -10.26 -0.87 -6.45
N LYS A 58 -11.52 -1.24 -6.23
CA LYS A 58 -12.46 -1.52 -7.33
C LYS A 58 -12.61 -0.30 -8.24
N GLY A 59 -12.51 -0.52 -9.55
CA GLY A 59 -12.60 0.55 -10.55
C GLY A 59 -11.34 1.40 -10.68
N ARG A 60 -10.22 1.05 -10.01
CA ARG A 60 -8.92 1.68 -10.19
C ARG A 60 -7.95 0.73 -10.91
N SER A 61 -7.06 1.31 -11.69
CA SER A 61 -6.09 0.59 -12.50
C SER A 61 -4.67 1.15 -12.32
N ILE A 62 -3.70 0.56 -13.01
CA ILE A 62 -2.33 1.11 -13.09
C ILE A 62 -2.31 2.45 -13.81
N TYR A 63 -3.26 2.74 -14.70
CA TYR A 63 -3.41 4.04 -15.35
C TYR A 63 -3.83 5.13 -14.35
N ASP A 64 -4.78 4.84 -13.45
CA ASP A 64 -5.18 5.77 -12.38
C ASP A 64 -4.04 6.08 -11.43
N ASN A 65 -3.03 5.20 -11.36
CA ASN A 65 -1.83 5.43 -10.57
C ASN A 65 -0.82 6.32 -11.31
N ALA A 66 -0.66 6.16 -12.61
CA ALA A 66 0.35 6.86 -13.40
C ALA A 66 -0.14 8.20 -13.96
N LEU A 67 -1.39 8.25 -14.46
CA LEU A 67 -1.94 9.40 -15.18
C LEU A 67 -1.89 10.73 -14.40
N PRO A 68 -2.17 10.79 -13.09
CA PRO A 68 -2.09 12.06 -12.34
C PRO A 68 -0.70 12.71 -12.37
N HIS A 69 0.35 11.92 -12.58
CA HIS A 69 1.74 12.37 -12.55
C HIS A 69 2.26 12.88 -13.90
N MET A 70 1.47 12.77 -14.97
CA MET A 70 1.94 12.98 -16.37
C MET A 70 2.44 14.41 -16.67
N TYR A 71 2.03 15.39 -15.88
CA TYR A 71 2.42 16.79 -16.10
C TYR A 71 3.58 17.26 -15.21
N ASN A 72 4.18 16.35 -14.44
CA ASN A 72 5.31 16.65 -13.58
C ASN A 72 6.64 16.21 -14.16
N ASP A 73 7.71 16.89 -13.77
CA ASP A 73 9.06 16.66 -14.27
C ASP A 73 9.95 15.92 -13.27
N TYR A 74 9.63 16.04 -11.97
CA TYR A 74 10.38 15.43 -10.86
C TYR A 74 9.58 14.34 -10.18
N PHE A 75 10.23 13.19 -9.95
CA PHE A 75 9.58 12.00 -9.39
C PHE A 75 10.43 11.37 -8.30
N ILE A 76 9.77 10.97 -7.22
CA ILE A 76 10.34 10.15 -6.14
C ILE A 76 9.49 8.88 -6.04
N LEU A 77 10.11 7.73 -6.29
CA LEU A 77 9.49 6.41 -6.22
C LEU A 77 10.06 5.68 -5.01
N LEU A 78 9.18 5.31 -4.07
CA LEU A 78 9.54 4.58 -2.85
C LEU A 78 8.84 3.22 -2.87
N ASP A 79 9.51 2.18 -2.38
CA ASP A 79 8.99 0.82 -2.23
C ASP A 79 9.02 0.45 -0.75
N ILE A 80 7.91 -0.04 -0.20
CA ILE A 80 7.87 -0.52 1.18
C ILE A 80 8.44 -1.93 1.23
N LYS A 81 9.53 -2.11 1.97
CA LYS A 81 10.23 -3.39 2.06
C LYS A 81 9.35 -4.47 2.71
N ASP A 82 9.15 -5.58 1.97
CA ASP A 82 8.41 -6.75 2.43
C ASP A 82 7.08 -6.37 3.15
N PHE A 83 6.27 -5.51 2.53
CA PHE A 83 5.11 -4.85 3.12
C PHE A 83 4.15 -5.82 3.83
N PHE A 84 3.58 -6.77 3.08
CA PHE A 84 2.60 -7.72 3.62
C PHE A 84 3.11 -8.53 4.82
N PRO A 85 4.34 -9.09 4.80
CA PRO A 85 4.92 -9.79 5.93
C PRO A 85 5.13 -8.96 7.20
N HIS A 86 5.26 -7.63 7.06
CA HIS A 86 5.57 -6.75 8.19
C HIS A 86 4.36 -6.05 8.81
N ILE A 87 3.14 -6.27 8.32
CA ILE A 87 1.93 -5.70 8.90
C ILE A 87 1.74 -6.19 10.33
N CYS A 88 1.68 -5.27 11.29
CA CYS A 88 1.47 -5.57 12.72
C CYS A 88 -0.01 -5.85 13.00
N HIS A 89 -0.34 -7.04 13.49
CA HIS A 89 -1.73 -7.46 13.75
C HIS A 89 -2.44 -6.57 14.76
N LYS A 90 -1.76 -6.17 15.85
CA LYS A 90 -2.33 -5.27 16.86
C LYS A 90 -2.69 -3.90 16.28
N GLN A 91 -1.82 -3.34 15.45
CA GLN A 91 -2.09 -2.07 14.78
C GLN A 91 -3.21 -2.24 13.74
N LEU A 92 -3.19 -3.33 12.96
CA LEU A 92 -4.23 -3.61 11.99
C LEU A 92 -5.60 -3.71 12.64
N ALA A 93 -5.74 -4.43 13.76
CA ALA A 93 -7.00 -4.50 14.50
C ALA A 93 -7.48 -3.12 14.96
N ALA A 94 -6.58 -2.25 15.42
CA ALA A 94 -6.92 -0.88 15.79
C ALA A 94 -7.38 -0.04 14.58
N LYS A 95 -6.75 -0.23 13.39
CA LYS A 95 -7.19 0.44 12.15
C LYS A 95 -8.55 -0.06 11.69
N ILE A 96 -8.81 -1.37 11.75
CA ILE A 96 -10.13 -1.95 11.45
C ILE A 96 -11.18 -1.32 12.38
N PHE A 97 -10.91 -1.29 13.68
CA PHE A 97 -11.82 -0.71 14.67
C PHE A 97 -12.15 0.76 14.34
N HIS A 98 -11.12 1.56 14.04
CA HIS A 98 -11.31 2.97 13.70
C HIS A 98 -12.11 3.14 12.41
N GLU A 99 -11.71 2.48 11.33
CA GLU A 99 -12.29 2.68 10.00
C GLU A 99 -13.75 2.18 9.90
N ILE A 100 -14.04 1.03 10.50
CA ILE A 100 -15.40 0.47 10.45
C ILE A 100 -16.37 1.26 11.35
N ASN A 101 -15.89 1.82 12.46
CA ASN A 101 -16.71 2.54 13.43
C ASN A 101 -16.82 4.06 13.14
N LEU A 102 -16.34 4.55 12.02
CA LEU A 102 -16.55 5.94 11.57
C LEU A 102 -18.04 6.25 11.40
N VAL A 103 -18.84 5.25 11.02
CA VAL A 103 -20.30 5.34 10.93
C VAL A 103 -20.91 4.69 12.16
N LYS A 104 -21.93 5.34 12.77
CA LYS A 104 -22.56 4.86 14.01
C LYS A 104 -23.36 3.56 13.86
N GLU A 105 -23.79 3.26 12.65
CA GLU A 105 -24.54 2.05 12.34
C GLU A 105 -23.60 0.85 12.17
N ASN A 106 -24.00 -0.31 12.76
CA ASN A 106 -23.25 -1.57 12.63
C ASN A 106 -21.80 -1.52 13.13
N GLN A 107 -21.58 -0.89 14.26
CA GLN A 107 -20.28 -0.84 14.92
C GLN A 107 -19.82 -2.24 15.35
N ILE A 108 -18.51 -2.44 15.32
CA ILE A 108 -17.85 -3.66 15.79
C ILE A 108 -16.98 -3.35 17.00
N ASN A 109 -16.87 -4.33 17.90
CA ASN A 109 -16.04 -4.21 19.09
C ASN A 109 -14.58 -4.68 18.83
N LYS A 110 -13.70 -4.45 19.80
CA LYS A 110 -12.28 -4.83 19.69
C LYS A 110 -12.05 -6.34 19.56
N LYS A 111 -12.93 -7.19 20.13
CA LYS A 111 -12.81 -8.65 20.01
C LYS A 111 -13.11 -9.10 18.58
N GLU A 112 -14.11 -8.49 17.95
CA GLU A 112 -14.47 -8.75 16.54
C GLU A 112 -13.37 -8.28 15.58
N CYS A 113 -12.73 -7.14 15.85
CA CYS A 113 -11.57 -6.70 15.05
C CYS A 113 -10.41 -7.69 15.15
N ASN A 114 -10.07 -8.15 16.35
CA ASN A 114 -9.04 -9.17 16.54
C ASN A 114 -9.40 -10.47 15.84
N TYR A 115 -10.66 -10.90 15.94
CA TYR A 115 -11.17 -12.09 15.24
C TYR A 115 -11.00 -11.98 13.71
N ILE A 116 -11.30 -10.82 13.11
CA ILE A 116 -11.06 -10.58 11.67
C ILE A 116 -9.57 -10.76 11.34
N VAL A 117 -8.69 -10.15 12.13
CA VAL A 117 -7.23 -10.26 11.90
C VAL A 117 -6.79 -11.72 12.04
N ASP A 118 -7.20 -12.42 13.09
CA ASP A 118 -6.84 -13.82 13.36
C ASP A 118 -7.33 -14.76 12.26
N CYS A 119 -8.52 -14.50 11.70
CA CYS A 119 -9.05 -15.25 10.57
C CYS A 119 -8.29 -15.00 9.28
N CYS A 120 -7.82 -13.76 9.05
CA CYS A 120 -7.23 -13.33 7.78
C CYS A 120 -5.71 -13.37 7.77
N SER A 121 -5.06 -13.85 8.83
CA SER A 121 -3.61 -13.89 8.97
C SER A 121 -3.10 -15.24 9.46
N ILE A 122 -1.78 -15.47 9.31
CA ILE A 122 -1.09 -16.67 9.76
C ILE A 122 0.09 -16.24 10.63
N GLY A 123 0.21 -16.89 11.80
CA GLY A 123 1.24 -16.53 12.78
C GLY A 123 0.93 -15.25 13.52
N SER A 124 1.94 -14.56 14.03
CA SER A 124 1.81 -13.39 14.91
C SER A 124 1.96 -12.04 14.18
N ARG A 125 2.32 -12.05 12.88
CA ARG A 125 2.56 -10.86 12.07
C ARG A 125 2.36 -11.14 10.59
N GLY A 126 1.98 -10.12 9.84
CA GLY A 126 1.88 -10.16 8.38
C GLY A 126 0.55 -10.67 7.87
N LEU A 127 0.32 -10.42 6.58
CA LEU A 127 -0.83 -10.89 5.82
C LEU A 127 -0.37 -11.82 4.70
N PRO A 128 -1.03 -12.96 4.48
CA PRO A 128 -0.69 -13.88 3.38
C PRO A 128 -0.98 -13.25 2.01
N LEU A 129 0.01 -13.28 1.12
CA LEU A 129 -0.09 -12.67 -0.23
C LEU A 129 -1.19 -13.26 -1.12
N GLY A 130 -1.64 -14.48 -0.87
CA GLY A 130 -2.68 -15.14 -1.68
C GLY A 130 -4.08 -15.11 -1.05
N PHE A 131 -4.29 -14.45 0.09
CA PHE A 131 -5.63 -14.32 0.67
C PHE A 131 -6.39 -13.14 0.07
N ILE A 132 -7.66 -13.35 -0.27
CA ILE A 132 -8.51 -12.33 -0.88
C ILE A 132 -8.77 -11.13 0.03
N THR A 133 -8.60 -11.29 1.35
CA THR A 133 -8.76 -10.23 2.36
C THR A 133 -7.50 -9.37 2.53
N SER A 134 -6.32 -9.89 2.17
CA SER A 134 -5.04 -9.19 2.38
C SER A 134 -4.96 -7.83 1.67
N PRO A 135 -5.45 -7.67 0.44
CA PRO A 135 -5.45 -6.38 -0.25
C PRO A 135 -6.21 -5.27 0.48
N ILE A 136 -7.45 -5.52 0.88
CA ILE A 136 -8.25 -4.50 1.56
C ILE A 136 -7.68 -4.17 2.96
N LEU A 137 -7.24 -5.19 3.70
CA LEU A 137 -6.61 -5.01 5.01
C LEU A 137 -5.30 -4.22 4.93
N SER A 138 -4.50 -4.43 3.88
CA SER A 138 -3.29 -3.65 3.65
C SER A 138 -3.59 -2.17 3.34
N ASN A 139 -4.66 -1.89 2.62
CA ASN A 139 -5.12 -0.53 2.37
C ASN A 139 -5.67 0.16 3.63
N MET A 140 -6.41 -0.56 4.48
CA MET A 140 -6.83 -0.06 5.78
C MET A 140 -5.64 0.29 6.67
N TYR A 141 -4.60 -0.56 6.65
CA TYR A 141 -3.40 -0.37 7.46
C TYR A 141 -2.68 0.95 7.15
N LEU A 142 -2.61 1.37 5.89
CA LEU A 142 -1.87 2.55 5.44
C LEU A 142 -2.75 3.78 5.13
N LYS A 143 -4.06 3.73 5.30
CA LYS A 143 -4.92 4.88 4.96
C LYS A 143 -4.53 6.16 5.69
N GLU A 144 -4.30 6.08 6.99
CA GLU A 144 -3.86 7.24 7.78
C GLU A 144 -2.46 7.71 7.39
N PHE A 145 -1.54 6.77 7.09
CA PHE A 145 -0.22 7.11 6.55
C PHE A 145 -0.34 7.95 5.27
N ASP A 146 -1.20 7.55 4.34
CA ASP A 146 -1.44 8.29 3.09
C ASP A 146 -1.86 9.75 3.37
N CYS A 147 -2.79 9.95 4.30
CA CYS A 147 -3.29 11.27 4.66
C CYS A 147 -2.20 12.14 5.33
N ILE A 148 -1.42 11.56 6.25
CA ILE A 148 -0.36 12.28 6.97
C ILE A 148 0.76 12.67 6.00
N LEU A 149 1.21 11.74 5.15
CA LEU A 149 2.28 12.02 4.17
C LEU A 149 1.82 13.09 3.19
N TYR A 150 0.62 13.00 2.64
CA TYR A 150 0.11 14.02 1.74
C TYR A 150 -0.01 15.39 2.42
N GLY A 151 -0.50 15.44 3.67
CA GLY A 151 -0.56 16.66 4.44
C GLY A 151 0.82 17.31 4.66
N TYR A 152 1.87 16.49 4.83
CA TYR A 152 3.24 16.96 4.89
C TYR A 152 3.71 17.53 3.53
N LEU A 153 3.48 16.80 2.44
CA LEU A 153 3.85 17.23 1.09
C LEU A 153 3.20 18.58 0.70
N LYS A 154 1.94 18.80 1.10
CA LYS A 154 1.24 20.07 0.86
C LYS A 154 1.86 21.25 1.62
N LYS A 155 2.46 21.02 2.80
CA LYS A 155 3.15 22.07 3.58
C LYS A 155 4.52 22.45 3.01
N MET A 156 5.08 21.63 2.11
CA MET A 156 6.34 21.94 1.43
C MET A 156 6.18 22.98 0.31
N GLU A 157 4.94 23.42 0.04
CA GLU A 157 4.63 24.44 -0.98
C GLU A 157 5.16 24.11 -2.39
N LEU A 158 5.31 22.81 -2.68
CA LEU A 158 5.79 22.34 -3.98
C LEU A 158 4.73 22.58 -5.08
N ASN A 159 5.21 23.02 -6.24
CA ASN A 159 4.34 23.23 -7.41
C ASN A 159 3.81 21.89 -7.91
N ASN A 160 2.48 21.80 -8.08
CA ASN A 160 1.77 20.63 -8.62
C ASN A 160 2.13 19.30 -7.93
N VAL A 161 2.22 19.28 -6.58
CA VAL A 161 2.53 18.06 -5.85
C VAL A 161 1.43 17.02 -6.00
N ILE A 162 1.79 15.85 -6.53
CA ILE A 162 0.92 14.68 -6.72
C ILE A 162 1.49 13.52 -5.90
N TYR A 163 0.60 12.83 -5.19
CA TYR A 163 0.90 11.63 -4.41
C TYR A 163 -0.07 10.52 -4.78
N THR A 164 0.44 9.34 -5.09
CA THR A 164 -0.35 8.12 -5.23
C THR A 164 0.36 6.93 -4.59
N ARG A 165 -0.40 5.91 -4.22
CA ARG A 165 0.13 4.63 -3.72
C ARG A 165 -0.54 3.46 -4.42
N TYR A 166 0.27 2.52 -4.91
CA TYR A 166 -0.18 1.25 -5.46
C TYR A 166 0.42 0.11 -4.63
N ALA A 167 -0.35 -0.42 -3.68
CA ALA A 167 0.13 -1.41 -2.69
C ALA A 167 1.34 -0.88 -1.89
N ASP A 168 2.52 -1.44 -2.11
CA ASP A 168 3.81 -1.08 -1.53
C ASP A 168 4.57 0.00 -2.31
N ASP A 169 4.15 0.32 -3.54
CA ASP A 169 4.75 1.37 -4.37
C ASP A 169 4.14 2.74 -4.04
N ILE A 170 4.95 3.68 -3.60
CA ILE A 170 4.62 5.07 -3.32
C ILE A 170 5.22 5.93 -4.42
N ILE A 171 4.42 6.77 -5.04
CA ILE A 171 4.84 7.68 -6.09
C ILE A 171 4.52 9.12 -5.66
N ILE A 172 5.53 9.97 -5.68
CA ILE A 172 5.42 11.41 -5.44
C ILE A 172 6.00 12.11 -6.64
N SER A 173 5.30 13.09 -7.20
CA SER A 173 5.81 13.93 -8.27
C SER A 173 5.45 15.38 -8.05
N PHE A 174 6.25 16.29 -8.59
CA PHE A 174 6.08 17.73 -8.45
C PHE A 174 6.88 18.47 -9.53
N LYS A 175 6.77 19.81 -9.55
CA LYS A 175 7.59 20.71 -10.35
C LYS A 175 8.49 21.54 -9.43
N THR A 176 9.71 21.81 -9.87
CA THR A 176 10.64 22.75 -9.25
C THR A 176 11.57 23.34 -10.33
N ASP A 177 12.08 24.52 -10.09
CA ASP A 177 12.90 25.25 -11.08
C ASP A 177 14.39 24.95 -10.93
N SER A 178 14.82 24.25 -9.87
CA SER A 178 16.23 24.02 -9.55
C SER A 178 16.51 22.55 -9.23
N PHE A 179 17.55 21.99 -9.87
CA PHE A 179 18.05 20.64 -9.56
C PHE A 179 18.67 20.54 -8.16
N VAL A 180 19.29 21.59 -7.67
CA VAL A 180 19.86 21.61 -6.30
C VAL A 180 18.75 21.54 -5.27
N GLU A 181 17.68 22.29 -5.46
CA GLU A 181 16.47 22.24 -4.65
C GLU A 181 15.82 20.86 -4.66
N PHE A 182 15.78 20.18 -5.84
CA PHE A 182 15.26 18.83 -5.96
C PHE A 182 15.95 17.82 -5.03
N LYS A 183 17.28 17.89 -4.89
CA LYS A 183 18.02 16.97 -3.99
C LYS A 183 17.69 17.17 -2.52
N GLU A 184 17.51 18.39 -2.09
CA GLU A 184 17.08 18.70 -0.72
C GLU A 184 15.65 18.22 -0.48
N ILE A 185 14.74 18.49 -1.42
CA ILE A 185 13.36 18.03 -1.37
C ILE A 185 13.29 16.50 -1.33
N GLU A 186 14.07 15.80 -2.18
CA GLU A 186 14.15 14.34 -2.20
C GLU A 186 14.51 13.80 -0.81
N ASN A 187 15.59 14.32 -0.20
CA ASN A 187 16.05 13.87 1.12
C ASN A 187 14.98 14.09 2.18
N ASN A 188 14.35 15.26 2.22
CA ASN A 188 13.30 15.59 3.17
C ASN A 188 12.07 14.67 3.03
N ILE A 189 11.64 14.37 1.80
CA ILE A 189 10.52 13.48 1.53
C ILE A 189 10.84 12.04 1.91
N VAL A 190 12.03 11.55 1.53
CA VAL A 190 12.48 10.20 1.85
C VAL A 190 12.59 9.99 3.36
N ASP A 191 13.21 10.93 4.08
CA ASP A 191 13.42 10.79 5.53
C ASP A 191 12.11 10.94 6.31
N THR A 192 11.23 11.84 5.91
CA THR A 192 9.88 11.93 6.48
C THR A 192 9.09 10.65 6.24
N SER A 193 9.15 10.09 5.01
CA SER A 193 8.47 8.84 4.69
C SER A 193 9.00 7.67 5.52
N LYS A 194 10.34 7.57 5.74
CA LYS A 194 10.95 6.58 6.64
C LYS A 194 10.45 6.73 8.07
N LEU A 195 10.45 7.97 8.59
CA LEU A 195 9.98 8.25 9.95
C LEU A 195 8.51 7.88 10.12
N LEU A 196 7.65 8.22 9.17
CA LEU A 196 6.24 7.88 9.21
C LEU A 196 6.04 6.36 9.13
N LEU A 197 6.67 5.66 8.18
CA LEU A 197 6.55 4.20 8.03
C LEU A 197 7.05 3.45 9.26
N SER A 198 8.07 3.95 9.96
CA SER A 198 8.59 3.33 11.17
C SER A 198 7.54 3.21 12.27
N LYS A 199 6.60 4.17 12.37
CA LYS A 199 5.46 4.13 13.30
C LYS A 199 4.51 2.96 13.02
N TYR A 200 4.48 2.48 11.78
CA TYR A 200 3.72 1.29 11.34
C TYR A 200 4.57 0.01 11.39
N GLY A 201 5.81 0.09 11.90
CA GLY A 201 6.75 -1.05 11.89
C GLY A 201 7.18 -1.45 10.49
N LEU A 202 7.15 -0.52 9.54
CA LEU A 202 7.52 -0.70 8.14
C LEU A 202 8.79 0.08 7.81
N GLN A 203 9.45 -0.31 6.73
CA GLN A 203 10.68 0.31 6.25
C GLN A 203 10.65 0.52 4.74
N ILE A 204 11.33 1.56 4.26
CA ILE A 204 11.58 1.77 2.84
C ILE A 204 12.66 0.80 2.35
N ASN A 205 12.49 0.30 1.16
CA ASN A 205 13.49 -0.47 0.43
C ASN A 205 14.45 0.49 -0.29
N ASN A 206 15.53 0.88 0.38
CA ASN A 206 16.51 1.82 -0.17
C ASN A 206 17.10 1.38 -1.53
N ARG A 207 17.17 0.06 -1.80
CA ARG A 207 17.67 -0.45 -3.08
C ARG A 207 16.73 -0.19 -4.26
N LYS A 208 15.44 -0.02 -3.98
CA LYS A 208 14.40 0.25 -4.98
C LYS A 208 13.96 1.71 -5.01
N THR A 209 14.33 2.51 -4.00
CA THR A 209 14.07 3.96 -4.02
C THR A 209 14.77 4.59 -5.21
N ARG A 210 14.04 5.40 -5.97
CA ARG A 210 14.52 6.09 -7.17
C ARG A 210 13.98 7.51 -7.20
N ALA A 211 14.81 8.41 -7.71
CA ALA A 211 14.41 9.76 -8.04
C ALA A 211 14.73 10.03 -9.50
N TYR A 212 13.84 10.72 -10.18
CA TYR A 212 13.95 11.04 -11.60
C TYR A 212 13.70 12.52 -11.84
N ASN A 213 14.46 13.08 -12.76
CA ASN A 213 14.19 14.35 -13.42
C ASN A 213 14.01 14.06 -14.92
N LEU A 214 12.87 14.38 -15.49
CA LEU A 214 12.57 14.13 -16.90
C LEU A 214 13.34 15.06 -17.86
N ASP A 215 14.00 16.11 -17.37
CA ASP A 215 14.95 16.89 -18.18
C ASP A 215 16.22 16.10 -18.51
N ILE A 216 16.54 15.08 -17.69
CA ILE A 216 17.74 14.25 -17.82
C ILE A 216 17.36 12.83 -18.24
N SER A 217 16.26 12.32 -17.70
CA SER A 217 15.77 10.95 -17.94
C SER A 217 14.72 10.95 -19.05
N ASN A 218 14.85 10.09 -20.05
CA ASN A 218 13.89 10.00 -21.16
C ASN A 218 12.48 9.61 -20.69
N HIS A 219 12.36 8.90 -19.59
CA HIS A 219 11.07 8.46 -19.00
C HIS A 219 11.21 8.04 -17.55
N VAL A 220 10.08 8.04 -16.86
CA VAL A 220 9.89 7.34 -15.58
C VAL A 220 8.84 6.25 -15.74
N ARG A 221 9.07 5.08 -15.14
CA ARG A 221 8.13 3.96 -15.19
C ARG A 221 7.36 3.81 -13.88
N ILE A 222 6.04 4.02 -13.95
CA ILE A 222 5.13 3.91 -12.81
C ILE A 222 4.21 2.69 -13.02
N THR A 223 4.30 1.68 -12.16
CA THR A 223 3.48 0.44 -12.24
C THR A 223 3.36 -0.16 -13.65
N GLY A 224 4.41 -0.04 -14.46
CA GLY A 224 4.45 -0.57 -15.82
C GLY A 224 4.12 0.44 -16.92
N ILE A 225 3.61 1.63 -16.60
CA ILE A 225 3.33 2.72 -17.53
C ILE A 225 4.54 3.66 -17.60
N ASN A 226 4.99 3.99 -18.79
CA ASN A 226 6.04 5.00 -19.01
C ASN A 226 5.41 6.39 -19.11
N ILE A 227 5.95 7.32 -18.36
CA ILE A 227 5.69 8.76 -18.48
C ILE A 227 6.92 9.40 -19.08
N THR A 228 6.73 10.14 -20.15
CA THR A 228 7.76 10.96 -20.81
C THR A 228 7.43 12.43 -20.58
N LYS A 229 8.42 13.29 -20.73
CA LYS A 229 8.17 14.74 -20.74
C LYS A 229 7.23 15.05 -21.92
N SER A 230 6.15 15.78 -21.64
CA SER A 230 5.30 16.35 -22.71
C SER A 230 6.07 17.49 -23.38
N GLU A 231 6.17 17.44 -24.70
CA GLU A 231 6.67 18.55 -25.52
C GLU A 231 5.80 19.80 -25.39
#